data_568e014070179d234da9d40102dc3633
#
_entry.id   568e014070179d234da9d40102dc3633
#
_cell.length_a   1.000
_cell.length_b   1.000
_cell.length_c   1.000
_cell.angle_alpha   90.00
_cell.angle_beta   90.00
_cell.angle_gamma   90.00
#
_symmetry.space_group_name_H-M   'P 1'
#
loop_
_entity.id
_entity.type
_entity.pdbx_description
1 polymer ?
#
loop_
_entity_poly.entity_id
_entity_poly.type
_entity_poly.pdbx_seq_one_letter_code
_entity_poly.pdbx_strand_id
1 'polypeptide(L)'
;MTNKDYVIDAMRERGRELALGVQKEASTLTGTELNDKDDYIPLFTESIKVKNMLDREVGFVCRSSAGRVVKLLQVYNSDIYTNEPEELPAQWGFVWSQNPEKAKPFIALSTSPYNKGDCCIDINDNYIYKSLIDNNVFSPTDYPTGWEKVE
;
A
#
# COMPACT_ATOMS: atom_id res chain seq x y z
N MET A 1 4.00 -11.78 -36.78
CA MET A 1 3.83 -12.03 -35.32
C MET A 1 3.79 -13.52 -35.07
N THR A 2 4.58 -14.01 -34.11
CA THR A 2 4.63 -15.43 -33.73
C THR A 2 3.54 -15.75 -32.72
N ASN A 3 3.25 -17.04 -32.49
CA ASN A 3 2.33 -17.46 -31.43
C ASN A 3 2.80 -16.98 -30.04
N LYS A 4 4.14 -16.94 -29.83
CA LYS A 4 4.72 -16.43 -28.59
C LYS A 4 4.39 -14.95 -28.39
N ASP A 5 4.44 -14.14 -29.44
CA ASP A 5 4.11 -12.72 -29.38
C ASP A 5 2.64 -12.49 -29.03
N TYR A 6 1.74 -13.30 -29.58
CA TYR A 6 0.31 -13.25 -29.23
C TYR A 6 0.06 -13.58 -27.77
N VAL A 7 0.74 -14.59 -27.24
CA VAL A 7 0.60 -14.98 -25.82
C VAL A 7 1.11 -13.86 -24.91
N ILE A 8 2.27 -13.28 -25.21
CA ILE A 8 2.83 -12.17 -24.43
C ILE A 8 1.90 -10.96 -24.44
N ASP A 9 1.34 -10.59 -25.60
CA ASP A 9 0.42 -9.47 -25.71
C ASP A 9 -0.87 -9.72 -24.92
N ALA A 10 -1.40 -10.94 -24.98
CA ALA A 10 -2.60 -11.34 -24.23
C ALA A 10 -2.35 -11.25 -22.71
N MET A 11 -1.17 -11.67 -22.23
CA MET A 11 -0.80 -11.60 -20.83
C MET A 11 -0.66 -10.15 -20.35
N ARG A 12 -0.06 -9.28 -21.15
CA ARG A 12 0.06 -7.84 -20.85
C ARG A 12 -1.31 -7.18 -20.77
N GLU A 13 -2.19 -7.48 -21.70
CA GLU A 13 -3.57 -6.96 -21.72
C GLU A 13 -4.33 -7.41 -20.48
N ARG A 14 -4.23 -8.67 -20.11
CA ARG A 14 -4.85 -9.22 -18.90
C ARG A 14 -4.34 -8.52 -17.64
N GLY A 15 -3.03 -8.26 -17.56
CA GLY A 15 -2.43 -7.53 -16.45
C GLY A 15 -2.96 -6.10 -16.33
N ARG A 16 -3.12 -5.40 -17.45
CA ARG A 16 -3.70 -4.04 -17.49
C ARG A 16 -5.15 -4.05 -17.01
N GLU A 17 -5.96 -5.00 -17.49
CA GLU A 17 -7.36 -5.13 -17.08
C GLU A 17 -7.48 -5.37 -15.58
N LEU A 18 -6.63 -6.23 -15.00
CA LEU A 18 -6.61 -6.51 -13.57
C LEU A 18 -6.21 -5.27 -12.77
N ALA A 19 -5.20 -4.54 -13.22
CA ALA A 19 -4.75 -3.31 -12.56
C ALA A 19 -5.83 -2.23 -12.59
N LEU A 20 -6.51 -2.03 -13.72
CA LEU A 20 -7.62 -1.08 -13.83
C LEU A 20 -8.79 -1.50 -12.95
N GLY A 21 -9.08 -2.80 -12.87
CA GLY A 21 -10.12 -3.34 -11.99
C GLY A 21 -9.85 -3.02 -10.53
N VAL A 22 -8.61 -3.18 -10.07
CA VAL A 22 -8.22 -2.84 -8.70
C VAL A 22 -8.44 -1.35 -8.42
N GLN A 23 -8.04 -0.45 -9.35
CA GLN A 23 -8.27 0.99 -9.17
C GLN A 23 -9.76 1.32 -9.07
N LYS A 24 -10.60 0.73 -9.90
CA LYS A 24 -12.06 0.96 -9.88
C LYS A 24 -12.71 0.47 -8.59
N GLU A 25 -12.25 -0.66 -8.06
CA GLU A 25 -12.83 -1.31 -6.89
C GLU A 25 -12.21 -0.85 -5.57
N ALA A 26 -11.12 -0.06 -5.63
CA ALA A 26 -10.31 0.28 -4.45
C ALA A 26 -11.12 0.91 -3.32
N SER A 27 -12.14 1.71 -3.63
CA SER A 27 -12.98 2.35 -2.61
C SER A 27 -13.87 1.37 -1.84
N THR A 28 -14.14 0.18 -2.42
CA THR A 28 -14.98 -0.85 -1.82
C THR A 28 -14.19 -1.99 -1.19
N LEU A 29 -12.88 -2.06 -1.46
CA LEU A 29 -12.00 -3.10 -0.92
C LEU A 29 -11.45 -2.71 0.45
N THR A 30 -11.33 -3.69 1.33
CA THR A 30 -10.64 -3.50 2.61
C THR A 30 -9.13 -3.37 2.38
N GLY A 31 -8.40 -2.90 3.39
CA GLY A 31 -6.94 -2.85 3.34
C GLY A 31 -6.32 -4.23 3.09
N THR A 32 -6.89 -5.26 3.71
CA THR A 32 -6.47 -6.66 3.51
C THR A 32 -6.67 -7.11 2.07
N GLU A 33 -7.85 -6.85 1.50
CA GLU A 33 -8.16 -7.20 0.11
C GLU A 33 -7.25 -6.46 -0.88
N LEU A 34 -6.97 -5.17 -0.64
CA LEU A 34 -6.04 -4.40 -1.47
C LEU A 34 -4.62 -4.95 -1.39
N ASN A 35 -4.13 -5.28 -0.21
CA ASN A 35 -2.80 -5.85 -0.02
C ASN A 35 -2.68 -7.22 -0.69
N ASP A 36 -3.74 -8.02 -0.71
CA ASP A 36 -3.75 -9.31 -1.41
C ASP A 36 -3.61 -9.15 -2.93
N LYS A 37 -3.96 -7.98 -3.45
CA LYS A 37 -3.87 -7.63 -4.88
C LYS A 37 -2.69 -6.73 -5.19
N ASP A 38 -1.69 -6.64 -4.31
CA ASP A 38 -0.58 -5.69 -4.44
C ASP A 38 0.24 -5.87 -5.72
N ASP A 39 0.29 -7.08 -6.28
CA ASP A 39 0.98 -7.34 -7.56
C ASP A 39 0.36 -6.57 -8.73
N TYR A 40 -0.90 -6.17 -8.62
CA TYR A 40 -1.63 -5.41 -9.65
C TYR A 40 -1.68 -3.91 -9.34
N ILE A 41 -1.03 -3.48 -8.26
CA ILE A 41 -0.99 -2.08 -7.84
C ILE A 41 0.33 -1.48 -8.33
N PRO A 42 0.31 -0.35 -9.08
CA PRO A 42 1.53 0.22 -9.63
C PRO A 42 2.45 0.79 -8.55
N LEU A 43 3.74 0.85 -8.86
CA LEU A 43 4.71 1.50 -7.98
C LEU A 43 4.53 3.02 -8.03
N PHE A 44 4.72 3.67 -6.91
CA PHE A 44 4.67 5.14 -6.80
C PHE A 44 5.68 5.80 -7.75
N THR A 45 6.92 5.31 -7.77
CA THR A 45 8.00 5.89 -8.60
C THR A 45 7.68 5.82 -10.09
N GLU A 46 6.99 4.77 -10.54
CA GLU A 46 6.55 4.67 -11.93
C GLU A 46 5.31 5.53 -12.18
N SER A 47 4.42 5.60 -11.21
CA SER A 47 3.16 6.35 -11.31
C SER A 47 3.38 7.85 -11.50
N ILE A 48 4.36 8.44 -10.81
CA ILE A 48 4.66 9.87 -10.93
C ILE A 48 5.35 10.21 -12.26
N LYS A 49 6.02 9.25 -12.89
CA LYS A 49 6.61 9.42 -14.22
C LYS A 49 5.54 9.46 -15.31
N VAL A 50 4.47 8.70 -15.11
CA VAL A 50 3.38 8.60 -16.10
C VAL A 50 2.45 9.80 -16.02
N LYS A 51 2.14 10.28 -14.80
CA LYS A 51 1.16 11.34 -14.60
C LYS A 51 1.40 12.05 -13.28
N ASN A 52 1.38 13.38 -13.30
CA ASN A 52 1.47 14.19 -12.09
C ASN A 52 0.28 13.89 -11.17
N MET A 53 0.52 13.85 -9.86
CA MET A 53 -0.53 13.59 -8.87
C MET A 53 -1.59 14.70 -8.82
N LEU A 54 -1.31 15.91 -9.37
CA LEU A 54 -2.33 16.93 -9.56
C LEU A 54 -3.44 16.49 -10.52
N ASP A 55 -3.10 15.64 -11.48
CA ASP A 55 -4.02 15.20 -12.54
C ASP A 55 -4.68 13.86 -12.24
N ARG A 56 -4.38 13.29 -11.08
CA ARG A 56 -4.99 12.06 -10.64
C ARG A 56 -6.20 12.32 -9.75
N GLU A 57 -7.02 11.31 -9.59
CA GLU A 57 -8.21 11.37 -8.72
C GLU A 57 -7.85 10.92 -7.32
N VAL A 58 -8.47 11.56 -6.32
CA VAL A 58 -8.43 11.09 -4.92
C VAL A 58 -8.94 9.65 -4.89
N GLY A 59 -8.24 8.80 -4.14
CA GLY A 59 -8.50 7.36 -4.12
C GLY A 59 -7.58 6.54 -5.02
N PHE A 60 -6.75 7.18 -5.85
CA PHE A 60 -5.74 6.48 -6.64
C PHE A 60 -4.85 5.66 -5.72
N VAL A 61 -4.61 4.40 -6.09
CA VAL A 61 -3.84 3.44 -5.28
C VAL A 61 -2.50 3.16 -5.94
N CYS A 62 -1.44 3.22 -5.16
CA CYS A 62 -0.11 2.78 -5.60
C CYS A 62 0.66 2.15 -4.44
N ARG A 63 1.85 1.64 -4.73
CA ARG A 63 2.74 1.07 -3.72
C ARG A 63 3.97 1.96 -3.58
N SER A 64 4.35 2.25 -2.34
CA SER A 64 5.62 2.94 -2.08
C SER A 64 6.80 2.02 -2.40
N SER A 65 8.01 2.58 -2.43
CA SER A 65 9.23 1.78 -2.65
C SER A 65 9.47 0.75 -1.54
N ALA A 66 8.91 0.97 -0.36
CA ALA A 66 8.93 0.00 0.73
C ALA A 66 7.84 -1.08 0.60
N GLY A 67 7.03 -1.02 -0.46
CA GLY A 67 5.97 -1.99 -0.73
C GLY A 67 4.65 -1.70 -0.04
N ARG A 68 4.53 -0.59 0.67
CA ARG A 68 3.29 -0.23 1.36
C ARG A 68 2.24 0.24 0.36
N VAL A 69 1.03 -0.25 0.52
CA VAL A 69 -0.12 0.17 -0.29
C VAL A 69 -0.67 1.48 0.24
N VAL A 70 -0.81 2.45 -0.63
CA VAL A 70 -1.25 3.81 -0.27
C VAL A 70 -2.36 4.29 -1.20
N LYS A 71 -3.23 5.15 -0.65
CA LYS A 71 -4.30 5.82 -1.40
C LYS A 71 -4.09 7.32 -1.38
N LEU A 72 -4.27 7.97 -2.52
CA LEU A 72 -4.17 9.41 -2.62
C LEU A 72 -5.35 10.07 -1.89
N LEU A 73 -5.03 10.89 -0.87
CA LEU A 73 -6.03 11.63 -0.08
C LEU A 73 -6.22 13.04 -0.61
N GLN A 74 -5.14 13.67 -1.08
CA GLN A 74 -5.13 15.02 -1.63
C GLN A 74 -4.23 15.07 -2.84
N VAL A 75 -4.70 15.67 -3.92
CA VAL A 75 -3.87 15.91 -5.10
C VAL A 75 -2.77 16.91 -4.78
N TYR A 76 -1.62 16.77 -5.42
CA TYR A 76 -0.47 17.63 -5.19
C TYR A 76 0.47 17.56 -6.40
N ASN A 77 1.36 18.55 -6.52
CA ASN A 77 2.32 18.61 -7.61
C ASN A 77 3.51 17.69 -7.34
N SER A 78 3.49 16.49 -7.93
CA SER A 78 4.53 15.47 -7.75
C SER A 78 5.80 15.77 -8.58
N ASP A 79 5.78 16.77 -9.45
CA ASP A 79 7.00 17.26 -10.12
C ASP A 79 7.86 18.08 -9.15
N ILE A 80 7.22 18.73 -8.17
CA ILE A 80 7.90 19.52 -7.14
C ILE A 80 8.19 18.66 -5.90
N TYR A 81 7.18 17.95 -5.42
CA TYR A 81 7.29 17.09 -4.23
C TYR A 81 7.44 15.64 -4.69
N THR A 82 8.69 15.23 -4.87
CA THR A 82 9.02 13.87 -5.35
C THR A 82 9.21 12.85 -4.24
N ASN A 83 8.99 13.27 -2.99
CA ASN A 83 9.13 12.42 -1.80
C ASN A 83 8.23 11.19 -1.87
N GLU A 84 8.70 10.10 -1.27
CA GLU A 84 7.90 8.89 -1.10
C GLU A 84 6.65 9.18 -0.25
N PRO A 85 5.58 8.39 -0.40
CA PRO A 85 4.34 8.58 0.38
C PRO A 85 4.56 8.64 1.89
N GLU A 86 5.55 7.92 2.42
CA GLU A 86 5.87 7.92 3.85
C GLU A 86 6.25 9.31 4.37
N GLU A 87 6.75 10.17 3.51
CA GLU A 87 7.13 11.54 3.86
C GLU A 87 6.02 12.55 3.62
N LEU A 88 4.90 12.12 3.02
CA LEU A 88 3.76 12.96 2.68
C LEU A 88 2.45 12.41 3.28
N PRO A 89 2.36 12.27 4.60
CA PRO A 89 1.22 11.62 5.24
C PRO A 89 -0.11 12.37 5.13
N ALA A 90 -0.07 13.68 4.80
CA ALA A 90 -1.29 14.44 4.55
C ALA A 90 -1.89 14.14 3.16
N GLN A 91 -1.06 13.73 2.21
CA GLN A 91 -1.45 13.45 0.84
C GLN A 91 -1.77 11.97 0.63
N TRP A 92 -1.20 11.09 1.43
CA TRP A 92 -1.31 9.64 1.26
C TRP A 92 -1.85 8.95 2.50
N GLY A 93 -2.89 8.14 2.33
CA GLY A 93 -3.41 7.26 3.36
C GLY A 93 -2.82 5.86 3.18
N PHE A 94 -2.34 5.26 4.25
CA PHE A 94 -1.76 3.92 4.23
C PHE A 94 -2.82 2.90 4.58
N VAL A 95 -2.83 1.77 3.87
CA VAL A 95 -3.75 0.67 4.13
C VAL A 95 -2.98 -0.56 4.57
N TRP A 96 -3.41 -1.15 5.67
CA TRP A 96 -2.74 -2.28 6.31
C TRP A 96 -3.49 -3.57 6.05
N SER A 97 -2.79 -4.69 6.13
CA SER A 97 -3.37 -6.02 5.93
C SER A 97 -3.51 -6.74 7.26
N GLN A 98 -4.59 -7.51 7.40
CA GLN A 98 -4.74 -8.47 8.49
C GLN A 98 -4.13 -9.84 8.15
N ASN A 99 -3.61 -9.97 6.92
CA ASN A 99 -2.88 -11.17 6.49
C ASN A 99 -1.40 -11.02 6.87
N PRO A 100 -0.87 -11.85 7.78
CA PRO A 100 0.53 -11.75 8.20
C PRO A 100 1.53 -11.84 7.04
N GLU A 101 1.20 -12.59 5.99
CA GLU A 101 2.07 -12.74 4.81
C GLU A 101 2.22 -11.43 4.03
N LYS A 102 1.29 -10.50 4.20
CA LYS A 102 1.31 -9.18 3.55
C LYS A 102 1.71 -8.06 4.50
N ALA A 103 2.22 -8.39 5.68
CA ALA A 103 2.72 -7.39 6.63
C ALA A 103 3.88 -6.59 6.02
N LYS A 104 3.91 -5.31 6.33
CA LYS A 104 4.95 -4.38 5.88
C LYS A 104 5.72 -3.84 7.09
N PRO A 105 6.93 -3.32 6.89
CA PRO A 105 7.68 -2.73 7.99
C PRO A 105 6.86 -1.65 8.72
N PHE A 106 6.92 -1.67 10.05
CA PHE A 106 6.18 -0.72 10.88
C PHE A 106 6.58 0.72 10.56
N ILE A 107 5.60 1.59 10.53
CA ILE A 107 5.79 3.04 10.43
C ILE A 107 4.76 3.74 11.32
N ALA A 108 5.23 4.72 12.11
CA ALA A 108 4.38 5.49 13.01
C ALA A 108 3.76 6.67 12.26
N LEU A 109 2.51 6.53 11.85
CA LEU A 109 1.77 7.57 11.15
C LEU A 109 0.42 7.80 11.87
N SER A 110 0.26 8.98 12.47
CA SER A 110 -0.98 9.32 13.17
C SER A 110 -2.19 9.41 12.24
N THR A 111 -1.96 9.68 10.96
CA THR A 111 -3.00 9.76 9.94
C THR A 111 -3.38 8.39 9.38
N SER A 112 -2.59 7.37 9.63
CA SER A 112 -2.83 6.00 9.17
C SER A 112 -2.42 5.00 10.25
N PRO A 113 -3.08 5.01 11.43
CA PRO A 113 -2.73 4.11 12.52
C PRO A 113 -3.08 2.65 12.16
N TYR A 114 -2.46 1.73 12.87
CA TYR A 114 -2.84 0.33 12.80
C TYR A 114 -4.08 0.11 13.66
N ASN A 115 -5.06 -0.57 13.11
CA ASN A 115 -6.27 -0.95 13.83
C ASN A 115 -6.20 -2.41 14.25
N LYS A 116 -7.07 -2.82 15.15
CA LYS A 116 -7.10 -4.19 15.66
C LYS A 116 -7.12 -5.20 14.52
N GLY A 117 -6.17 -6.12 14.53
CA GLY A 117 -6.00 -7.14 13.50
C GLY A 117 -4.98 -6.80 12.42
N ASP A 118 -4.64 -5.53 12.26
CA ASP A 118 -3.64 -5.10 11.27
C ASP A 118 -2.26 -5.60 11.65
N CYS A 119 -1.52 -6.08 10.66
CA CYS A 119 -0.19 -6.67 10.85
C CYS A 119 0.92 -5.75 10.39
N CYS A 120 2.05 -5.82 11.09
CA CYS A 120 3.28 -5.14 10.70
C CYS A 120 4.48 -6.04 10.96
N ILE A 121 5.62 -5.67 10.38
CA ILE A 121 6.92 -6.26 10.69
C ILE A 121 7.64 -5.27 11.60
N ASP A 122 8.03 -5.70 12.81
CA ASP A 122 8.85 -4.85 13.69
C ASP A 122 10.25 -4.76 13.10
N ILE A 123 10.73 -3.54 12.88
CA ILE A 123 12.04 -3.29 12.29
C ILE A 123 13.19 -3.68 13.22
N ASN A 124 12.93 -3.85 14.53
CA ASN A 124 13.96 -4.19 15.51
C ASN A 124 14.26 -5.69 15.57
N ASP A 125 13.25 -6.54 15.41
CA ASP A 125 13.42 -8.00 15.50
C ASP A 125 13.02 -8.75 14.23
N ASN A 126 12.40 -8.06 13.25
CA ASN A 126 11.91 -8.61 11.97
C ASN A 126 10.81 -9.67 12.13
N TYR A 127 10.17 -9.75 13.30
CA TYR A 127 9.00 -10.59 13.48
C TYR A 127 7.72 -9.87 13.10
N ILE A 128 6.69 -10.65 12.78
CA ILE A 128 5.37 -10.14 12.41
C ILE A 128 4.52 -10.04 13.66
N TYR A 129 3.83 -8.90 13.81
CA TYR A 129 2.94 -8.61 14.94
C TYR A 129 1.58 -8.18 14.43
N LYS A 130 0.56 -8.52 15.19
CA LYS A 130 -0.83 -8.14 14.95
C LYS A 130 -1.26 -7.14 16.03
N SER A 131 -1.86 -6.03 15.63
CA SER A 131 -2.36 -5.04 16.60
C SER A 131 -3.54 -5.59 17.38
N LEU A 132 -3.50 -5.39 18.69
CA LEU A 132 -4.58 -5.79 19.60
C LEU A 132 -5.57 -4.65 19.86
N ILE A 133 -5.26 -3.44 19.39
CA ILE A 133 -6.06 -2.23 19.63
C ILE A 133 -6.25 -1.45 18.34
N ASP A 134 -7.28 -0.60 18.33
CA ASP A 134 -7.48 0.39 17.27
C ASP A 134 -6.59 1.62 17.52
N ASN A 135 -6.33 2.39 16.46
CA ASN A 135 -5.55 3.62 16.51
C ASN A 135 -4.16 3.43 17.12
N ASN A 136 -3.52 2.33 16.80
CA ASN A 136 -2.20 1.99 17.33
C ASN A 136 -1.11 2.65 16.47
N VAL A 137 -0.39 3.61 17.07
CA VAL A 137 0.70 4.34 16.40
C VAL A 137 2.07 4.02 17.01
N PHE A 138 2.13 3.07 17.94
CA PHE A 138 3.35 2.67 18.62
C PHE A 138 3.84 1.34 18.09
N SER A 139 5.17 1.19 17.95
CA SER A 139 5.76 -0.07 17.48
C SER A 139 5.57 -1.20 18.50
N PRO A 140 5.68 -2.47 18.05
CA PRO A 140 5.69 -3.60 18.98
C PRO A 140 6.79 -3.51 20.03
N THR A 141 7.95 -2.95 19.68
CA THR A 141 9.05 -2.73 20.63
C THR A 141 8.68 -1.68 21.68
N ASP A 142 8.06 -0.57 21.28
CA ASP A 142 7.72 0.54 22.18
C ASP A 142 6.46 0.26 23.01
N TYR A 143 5.53 -0.53 22.47
CA TYR A 143 4.27 -0.83 23.13
C TYR A 143 3.92 -2.32 22.98
N PRO A 144 4.68 -3.21 23.64
CA PRO A 144 4.47 -4.66 23.44
C PRO A 144 3.09 -5.18 23.87
N THR A 145 2.41 -4.51 24.80
CA THR A 145 1.07 -4.92 25.24
C THR A 145 -0.03 -4.60 24.20
N GLY A 146 0.25 -3.75 23.23
CA GLY A 146 -0.67 -3.42 22.14
C GLY A 146 -0.52 -4.35 20.93
N TRP A 147 0.37 -5.32 20.98
CA TRP A 147 0.68 -6.19 19.87
C TRP A 147 0.78 -7.66 20.29
N GLU A 148 0.43 -8.54 19.35
CA GLU A 148 0.58 -9.99 19.49
C GLU A 148 1.51 -10.50 18.41
N LYS A 149 2.56 -11.21 18.81
CA LYS A 149 3.48 -11.83 17.86
C LYS A 149 2.77 -12.95 17.10
N VAL A 150 2.88 -12.93 15.79
CA VAL A 150 2.33 -13.96 14.91
C VAL A 150 3.38 -15.06 14.73
N GLU A 151 2.99 -16.28 15.04
CA GLU A 151 3.85 -17.46 14.92
C GLU A 151 3.64 -18.19 13.60
#